data_84e21b5b8df884834817b3b3a751d391
#
_entry.id   84e21b5b8df884834817b3b3a751d391
#
_cell.length_a   1.000
_cell.length_b   1.000
_cell.length_c   1.000
_cell.angle_alpha   90.00
_cell.angle_beta   90.00
_cell.angle_gamma   90.00
#
_symmetry.space_group_name_H-M   'P 1'
#
loop_
_entity.id
_entity.type
_entity.pdbx_description
1 polymer ?
#
loop_
_entity_poly.entity_id
_entity_poly.type
_entity_poly.pdbx_seq_one_letter_code
_entity_poly.pdbx_strand_id
1 'polypeptide(L)'
;MSTHRQVLHAWNAQLHALLPEARVTRVRGLGVFSLGMARAGTVRVNRVARALPLGVRVLSTERRLRRFLANPQVTVTALWQPLLPRLLANWAGREVVLVFDPTPFGATWTILWVGIVVHRRVLPLTWRLVPQQEPWPEKLDTLLPALLAPIAAAMPPGCRVTLLGDRGVAGPTLLDAAQPLGWDVVMRLNVGASQTHRVRLRPGEHGVGTDAMPGGEQPLWDLVGAVRSGWSAAGQIFKGAGWRTGFLTVARRTGLAAPWILFSTRPGGRARVREYAQRGRVDATFGDGKRRGWGLEQSHVRAAGHLDRLLLVWHLALWWLHALGRQVIKRGARTQFDRTDRRDVSVVHLAGLWLLRCFEGGRCPPLLFRHTPTGWHARGTP
;
A
#
# COMPACT_ATOMS: atom_id res chain seq x y z
N MET A 1 -17.97 -18.84 28.46
CA MET A 1 -18.12 -18.26 27.10
C MET A 1 -17.11 -18.96 26.20
N SER A 2 -17.48 -19.31 24.94
CA SER A 2 -16.50 -19.91 24.02
C SER A 2 -15.39 -18.88 23.68
N THR A 3 -14.16 -19.35 23.49
CA THR A 3 -12.99 -18.51 23.13
C THR A 3 -13.29 -17.55 21.99
N HIS A 4 -14.07 -17.99 21.02
CA HIS A 4 -14.45 -17.17 19.88
C HIS A 4 -15.32 -15.95 20.25
N ARG A 5 -16.23 -16.11 21.22
CA ARG A 5 -17.03 -14.98 21.71
C ARG A 5 -16.18 -14.01 22.53
N GLN A 6 -15.22 -14.52 23.29
CA GLN A 6 -14.28 -13.68 24.04
C GLN A 6 -13.41 -12.84 23.10
N VAL A 7 -12.84 -13.46 22.04
CA VAL A 7 -12.05 -12.74 21.03
C VAL A 7 -12.90 -11.70 20.32
N LEU A 8 -14.12 -12.03 19.90
CA LEU A 8 -14.99 -11.07 19.23
C LEU A 8 -15.37 -9.91 20.16
N HIS A 9 -15.61 -10.19 21.42
CA HIS A 9 -15.91 -9.15 22.42
C HIS A 9 -14.70 -8.22 22.60
N ALA A 10 -13.51 -8.78 22.83
CA ALA A 10 -12.27 -8.02 22.99
C ALA A 10 -11.93 -7.20 21.72
N TRP A 11 -12.12 -7.77 20.51
CA TRP A 11 -11.93 -7.10 19.25
C TRP A 11 -12.89 -5.90 19.08
N ASN A 12 -14.17 -6.09 19.37
CA ASN A 12 -15.16 -5.02 19.32
C ASN A 12 -14.87 -3.92 20.36
N ALA A 13 -14.46 -4.28 21.59
CA ALA A 13 -14.09 -3.32 22.62
C ALA A 13 -12.88 -2.48 22.19
N GLN A 14 -11.86 -3.11 21.61
CA GLN A 14 -10.70 -2.40 21.11
C GLN A 14 -11.06 -1.46 19.94
N LEU A 15 -11.86 -1.93 18.98
CA LEU A 15 -12.30 -1.08 17.88
C LEU A 15 -13.16 0.09 18.38
N HIS A 16 -13.98 -0.13 19.39
CA HIS A 16 -14.78 0.95 19.97
C HIS A 16 -13.91 2.00 20.67
N ALA A 17 -12.88 1.56 21.39
CA ALA A 17 -11.91 2.48 22.00
C ALA A 17 -11.11 3.29 20.95
N LEU A 18 -10.90 2.73 19.76
CA LEU A 18 -10.23 3.41 18.64
C LEU A 18 -11.17 4.32 17.83
N LEU A 19 -12.49 4.09 17.91
CA LEU A 19 -13.52 4.77 17.14
C LEU A 19 -14.65 5.25 18.07
N PRO A 20 -14.36 6.08 19.08
CA PRO A 20 -15.33 6.47 20.10
C PRO A 20 -16.52 7.25 19.53
N GLU A 21 -16.29 8.04 18.49
CA GLU A 21 -17.30 8.87 17.83
C GLU A 21 -18.22 8.05 16.88
N ALA A 22 -17.82 6.83 16.56
CA ALA A 22 -18.58 6.01 15.64
C ALA A 22 -19.70 5.26 16.35
N ARG A 23 -20.89 5.21 15.73
CA ARG A 23 -22.03 4.47 16.29
C ARG A 23 -21.67 3.02 16.60
N VAL A 24 -21.91 2.58 17.85
CA VAL A 24 -21.57 1.25 18.38
C VAL A 24 -21.98 0.11 17.45
N THR A 25 -23.18 0.21 16.85
CA THR A 25 -23.68 -0.83 15.93
C THR A 25 -22.83 -0.95 14.64
N ARG A 26 -22.27 0.16 14.14
CA ARG A 26 -21.40 0.17 12.96
C ARG A 26 -20.02 -0.41 13.31
N VAL A 27 -19.45 -0.01 14.44
CA VAL A 27 -18.17 -0.54 14.95
C VAL A 27 -18.29 -2.05 15.21
N ARG A 28 -19.38 -2.49 15.84
CA ARG A 28 -19.66 -3.91 16.06
C ARG A 28 -19.82 -4.69 14.75
N GLY A 29 -20.46 -4.08 13.73
CA GLY A 29 -20.55 -4.66 12.38
C GLY A 29 -19.19 -4.82 11.74
N LEU A 30 -18.34 -3.78 11.81
CA LEU A 30 -16.97 -3.79 11.31
C LEU A 30 -16.12 -4.88 12.00
N GLY A 31 -16.22 -5.00 13.34
CA GLY A 31 -15.48 -5.99 14.11
C GLY A 31 -15.91 -7.43 13.80
N VAL A 32 -17.20 -7.69 13.71
CA VAL A 32 -17.72 -9.02 13.31
C VAL A 32 -17.21 -9.39 11.93
N PHE A 33 -17.30 -8.47 10.96
CA PHE A 33 -16.93 -8.77 9.59
C PHE A 33 -15.42 -8.94 9.42
N SER A 34 -14.60 -8.07 10.00
CA SER A 34 -13.14 -8.15 9.90
C SER A 34 -12.57 -9.39 10.60
N LEU A 35 -13.10 -9.76 11.76
CA LEU A 35 -12.73 -11.01 12.43
C LEU A 35 -13.13 -12.23 11.59
N GLY A 36 -14.33 -12.21 11.03
CA GLY A 36 -14.80 -13.28 10.15
C GLY A 36 -13.95 -13.42 8.89
N MET A 37 -13.55 -12.29 8.27
CA MET A 37 -12.63 -12.32 7.15
C MET A 37 -11.26 -12.89 7.53
N ALA A 38 -10.68 -12.41 8.62
CA ALA A 38 -9.38 -12.87 9.09
C ALA A 38 -9.38 -14.38 9.35
N ARG A 39 -10.47 -14.90 9.92
CA ARG A 39 -10.63 -16.32 10.19
C ARG A 39 -10.90 -17.15 8.94
N ALA A 40 -11.73 -16.64 8.03
CA ALA A 40 -12.09 -17.35 6.80
C ALA A 40 -10.98 -17.32 5.72
N GLY A 41 -10.01 -16.39 5.84
CA GLY A 41 -9.00 -16.15 4.82
C GLY A 41 -9.60 -15.74 3.46
N THR A 42 -10.80 -15.13 3.45
CA THR A 42 -11.51 -14.76 2.23
C THR A 42 -12.46 -13.60 2.46
N VAL A 43 -12.77 -12.86 1.40
CA VAL A 43 -13.78 -11.79 1.42
C VAL A 43 -15.18 -12.28 1.03
N ARG A 44 -15.34 -13.54 0.63
CA ARG A 44 -16.65 -14.10 0.21
C ARG A 44 -17.60 -14.18 1.40
N VAL A 45 -18.65 -13.36 1.38
CA VAL A 45 -19.58 -13.15 2.51
C VAL A 45 -20.15 -14.46 3.07
N ASN A 46 -20.53 -15.40 2.21
CA ASN A 46 -21.06 -16.69 2.62
C ASN A 46 -20.02 -17.55 3.37
N ARG A 47 -18.74 -17.53 2.95
CA ARG A 47 -17.66 -18.24 3.65
C ARG A 47 -17.30 -17.55 4.96
N VAL A 48 -17.27 -16.22 4.95
CA VAL A 48 -17.07 -15.41 6.17
C VAL A 48 -18.15 -15.71 7.20
N ALA A 49 -19.43 -15.79 6.78
CA ALA A 49 -20.53 -16.10 7.66
C ALA A 49 -20.41 -17.51 8.30
N ARG A 50 -19.97 -18.50 7.55
CA ARG A 50 -19.71 -19.86 8.05
C ARG A 50 -18.56 -19.92 9.05
N ALA A 51 -17.55 -19.07 8.88
CA ALA A 51 -16.40 -19.03 9.78
C ALA A 51 -16.69 -18.34 11.12
N LEU A 52 -17.83 -17.65 11.27
CA LEU A 52 -18.21 -16.92 12.48
C LEU A 52 -19.10 -17.76 13.40
N PRO A 53 -18.62 -18.22 14.57
CA PRO A 53 -19.43 -19.00 15.52
C PRO A 53 -20.26 -18.07 16.40
N LEU A 54 -21.27 -17.41 15.84
CA LEU A 54 -22.10 -16.44 16.56
C LEU A 54 -23.26 -17.07 17.34
N GLY A 55 -23.46 -18.39 17.25
CA GLY A 55 -24.58 -19.07 17.87
C GLY A 55 -25.94 -18.79 17.22
N VAL A 56 -25.93 -18.25 16.00
CA VAL A 56 -27.11 -18.00 15.17
C VAL A 56 -26.96 -18.70 13.81
N ARG A 57 -28.08 -18.88 13.09
CA ARG A 57 -28.06 -19.52 11.78
C ARG A 57 -27.09 -18.79 10.82
N VAL A 58 -26.33 -19.54 10.05
CA VAL A 58 -25.37 -19.01 9.07
C VAL A 58 -26.01 -18.00 8.11
N LEU A 59 -27.21 -18.29 7.62
CA LEU A 59 -27.94 -17.37 6.73
C LEU A 59 -28.26 -16.03 7.41
N SER A 60 -28.56 -16.04 8.71
CA SER A 60 -28.81 -14.81 9.47
C SER A 60 -27.52 -13.97 9.59
N THR A 61 -26.40 -14.65 9.82
CA THR A 61 -25.08 -14.01 9.82
C THR A 61 -24.76 -13.42 8.44
N GLU A 62 -24.95 -14.17 7.36
CA GLU A 62 -24.74 -13.71 5.99
C GLU A 62 -25.59 -12.47 5.67
N ARG A 63 -26.88 -12.49 6.00
CA ARG A 63 -27.78 -11.34 5.84
C ARG A 63 -27.30 -10.11 6.62
N ARG A 64 -26.77 -10.31 7.83
CA ARG A 64 -26.18 -9.24 8.63
C ARG A 64 -24.96 -8.62 7.95
N LEU A 65 -24.04 -9.43 7.42
CA LEU A 65 -22.86 -8.95 6.71
C LEU A 65 -23.23 -8.22 5.41
N ARG A 66 -24.20 -8.73 4.65
CA ARG A 66 -24.72 -8.06 3.45
C ARG A 66 -25.39 -6.71 3.79
N ARG A 67 -26.15 -6.63 4.87
CA ARG A 67 -26.70 -5.35 5.35
C ARG A 67 -25.63 -4.35 5.75
N PHE A 68 -24.52 -4.81 6.33
CA PHE A 68 -23.38 -3.94 6.61
C PHE A 68 -22.81 -3.34 5.32
N LEU A 69 -22.61 -4.14 4.27
CA LEU A 69 -22.17 -3.65 2.96
C LEU A 69 -23.19 -2.71 2.30
N ALA A 70 -24.46 -2.94 2.48
CA ALA A 70 -25.53 -2.10 1.91
C ALA A 70 -25.79 -0.80 2.69
N ASN A 71 -25.28 -0.67 3.92
CA ASN A 71 -25.58 0.47 4.78
C ASN A 71 -24.79 1.73 4.36
N PRO A 72 -25.45 2.77 3.79
CA PRO A 72 -24.76 3.99 3.35
C PRO A 72 -24.16 4.80 4.50
N GLN A 73 -24.61 4.58 5.71
CA GLN A 73 -24.08 5.20 6.92
C GLN A 73 -22.73 4.63 7.38
N VAL A 74 -22.28 3.52 6.81
CA VAL A 74 -20.93 2.98 6.98
C VAL A 74 -20.05 3.64 5.95
N THR A 75 -19.25 4.60 6.36
CA THR A 75 -18.35 5.35 5.47
C THR A 75 -16.89 5.12 5.86
N VAL A 76 -15.99 5.19 4.87
CA VAL A 76 -14.55 5.12 5.07
C VAL A 76 -14.08 6.26 5.96
N THR A 77 -14.61 7.47 5.74
CA THR A 77 -14.27 8.66 6.54
C THR A 77 -14.54 8.43 8.02
N ALA A 78 -15.70 7.88 8.37
CA ALA A 78 -16.08 7.70 9.78
C ALA A 78 -15.40 6.51 10.47
N LEU A 79 -15.05 5.45 9.74
CA LEU A 79 -14.54 4.21 10.34
C LEU A 79 -13.09 3.90 10.04
N TRP A 80 -12.49 4.51 9.03
CA TRP A 80 -11.11 4.24 8.65
C TRP A 80 -10.17 5.41 8.92
N GLN A 81 -10.53 6.61 8.51
CA GLN A 81 -9.64 7.76 8.69
C GLN A 81 -9.21 7.99 10.15
N PRO A 82 -10.10 7.84 11.18
CA PRO A 82 -9.69 7.98 12.57
C PRO A 82 -8.69 6.93 13.05
N LEU A 83 -8.54 5.82 12.32
CA LEU A 83 -7.52 4.80 12.62
C LEU A 83 -6.12 5.20 12.14
N LEU A 84 -6.00 6.04 11.09
CA LEU A 84 -4.71 6.37 10.48
C LEU A 84 -3.67 6.89 11.48
N PRO A 85 -3.96 7.82 12.39
CA PRO A 85 -2.99 8.27 13.38
C PRO A 85 -2.46 7.13 14.27
N ARG A 86 -3.33 6.16 14.61
CA ARG A 86 -2.95 4.99 15.40
C ARG A 86 -2.12 3.99 14.61
N LEU A 87 -2.45 3.81 13.33
CA LEU A 87 -1.69 2.95 12.43
C LEU A 87 -0.28 3.50 12.19
N LEU A 88 -0.15 4.82 12.11
CA LEU A 88 1.10 5.53 11.80
C LEU A 88 1.92 5.94 13.03
N ALA A 89 1.39 5.82 14.24
CA ALA A 89 2.02 6.35 15.47
C ALA A 89 3.49 5.95 15.67
N ASN A 90 3.88 4.76 15.23
CA ASN A 90 5.25 4.25 15.42
C ASN A 90 6.27 4.77 14.40
N TRP A 91 5.85 5.64 13.46
CA TRP A 91 6.75 6.21 12.44
C TRP A 91 7.31 7.58 12.80
N ALA A 92 6.95 8.17 13.96
CA ALA A 92 7.49 9.45 14.40
C ALA A 92 9.03 9.51 14.26
N GLY A 93 9.55 10.56 13.63
CA GLY A 93 10.96 10.76 13.36
C GLY A 93 11.61 9.80 12.36
N ARG A 94 10.84 9.03 11.60
CA ARG A 94 11.36 7.97 10.70
C ARG A 94 11.15 8.27 9.23
N GLU A 95 11.89 7.53 8.40
CA GLU A 95 11.62 7.49 6.95
C GLU A 95 10.36 6.66 6.67
N VAL A 96 9.47 7.24 5.87
CA VAL A 96 8.21 6.66 5.44
C VAL A 96 8.22 6.56 3.93
N VAL A 97 8.00 5.37 3.41
CA VAL A 97 7.86 5.14 1.97
C VAL A 97 6.39 4.82 1.68
N LEU A 98 5.76 5.68 0.90
CA LEU A 98 4.41 5.51 0.39
C LEU A 98 4.46 5.04 -1.07
N VAL A 99 3.47 4.28 -1.48
CA VAL A 99 3.30 3.83 -2.86
C VAL A 99 1.93 4.27 -3.33
N PHE A 100 1.86 5.00 -4.43
CA PHE A 100 0.64 5.24 -5.17
C PHE A 100 0.55 4.25 -6.32
N ASP A 101 -0.54 3.51 -6.40
CA ASP A 101 -0.74 2.45 -7.39
C ASP A 101 -2.21 2.35 -7.82
N PRO A 102 -2.54 2.76 -9.04
CA PRO A 102 -3.83 2.46 -9.66
C PRO A 102 -3.87 0.98 -10.05
N THR A 103 -4.88 0.27 -9.56
CA THR A 103 -5.04 -1.15 -9.89
C THR A 103 -6.44 -1.45 -10.40
N PRO A 104 -6.61 -2.08 -11.57
CA PRO A 104 -7.92 -2.47 -12.07
C PRO A 104 -8.54 -3.53 -11.15
N PHE A 105 -9.86 -3.43 -10.96
CA PHE A 105 -10.67 -4.35 -10.19
C PHE A 105 -11.87 -4.83 -11.03
N GLY A 106 -11.78 -6.05 -11.51
CA GLY A 106 -12.70 -6.56 -12.52
C GLY A 106 -12.65 -5.73 -13.80
N ALA A 107 -13.80 -5.61 -14.48
CA ALA A 107 -13.96 -4.79 -15.69
C ALA A 107 -14.63 -3.43 -15.43
N THR A 108 -14.94 -3.11 -14.16
CA THR A 108 -15.81 -1.97 -13.82
C THR A 108 -15.09 -0.86 -13.09
N TRP A 109 -14.13 -1.20 -12.22
CA TRP A 109 -13.49 -0.25 -11.31
C TRP A 109 -11.99 -0.23 -11.45
N THR A 110 -11.40 0.93 -11.24
CA THR A 110 -10.00 1.10 -10.89
C THR A 110 -9.93 1.57 -9.43
N ILE A 111 -9.11 0.92 -8.64
CA ILE A 111 -8.83 1.34 -7.27
C ILE A 111 -7.58 2.21 -7.33
N LEU A 112 -7.73 3.51 -7.11
CA LEU A 112 -6.62 4.40 -6.83
C LEU A 112 -6.22 4.18 -5.37
N TRP A 113 -5.00 3.79 -5.12
CA TRP A 113 -4.59 3.29 -3.83
C TRP A 113 -3.27 3.88 -3.36
N VAL A 114 -3.23 4.35 -2.12
CA VAL A 114 -2.00 4.78 -1.46
C VAL A 114 -1.78 3.91 -0.24
N GLY A 115 -0.60 3.33 -0.16
CA GLY A 115 -0.21 2.49 0.96
C GLY A 115 1.20 2.75 1.45
N ILE A 116 1.48 2.33 2.68
CA ILE A 116 2.78 2.43 3.32
C ILE A 116 3.57 1.14 3.17
N VAL A 117 4.85 1.25 2.86
CA VAL A 117 5.76 0.10 2.82
C VAL A 117 6.06 -0.36 4.24
N VAL A 118 5.67 -1.58 4.57
CA VAL A 118 5.93 -2.23 5.86
C VAL A 118 6.58 -3.58 5.62
N HIS A 119 7.85 -3.70 5.89
CA HIS A 119 8.65 -4.90 5.58
C HIS A 119 8.58 -5.27 4.10
N ARG A 120 7.93 -6.39 3.75
CA ARG A 120 7.80 -6.91 2.38
C ARG A 120 6.41 -6.73 1.78
N ARG A 121 5.60 -5.82 2.33
CA ARG A 121 4.25 -5.51 1.88
C ARG A 121 4.06 -4.01 1.80
N VAL A 122 3.05 -3.61 1.07
CA VAL A 122 2.50 -2.25 1.11
C VAL A 122 1.13 -2.36 1.75
N LEU A 123 0.96 -1.75 2.93
CA LEU A 123 -0.31 -1.77 3.64
C LEU A 123 -1.15 -0.55 3.27
N PRO A 124 -2.46 -0.71 3.05
CA PRO A 124 -3.34 0.38 2.61
C PRO A 124 -3.46 1.47 3.66
N LEU A 125 -3.44 2.73 3.20
CA LEU A 125 -3.76 3.90 4.01
C LEU A 125 -5.00 4.60 3.48
N THR A 126 -5.05 4.88 2.18
CA THR A 126 -6.22 5.49 1.54
C THR A 126 -6.48 4.84 0.20
N TRP A 127 -7.72 4.91 -0.25
CA TRP A 127 -8.12 4.42 -1.57
C TRP A 127 -9.33 5.20 -2.09
N ARG A 128 -9.53 5.15 -3.39
CA ARG A 128 -10.71 5.65 -4.07
C ARG A 128 -11.07 4.74 -5.23
N LEU A 129 -12.37 4.45 -5.35
CA LEU A 129 -12.90 3.75 -6.51
C LEU A 129 -13.24 4.77 -7.58
N VAL A 130 -12.76 4.51 -8.79
CA VAL A 130 -13.13 5.27 -10.00
C VAL A 130 -13.61 4.27 -11.05
N PRO A 131 -14.64 4.60 -11.84
CA PRO A 131 -15.04 3.77 -12.96
C PRO A 131 -13.88 3.54 -13.91
N GLN A 132 -13.68 2.31 -14.38
CA GLN A 132 -12.54 2.00 -15.27
C GLN A 132 -12.61 2.71 -16.60
N GLN A 133 -13.83 3.04 -17.03
CA GLN A 133 -14.09 3.75 -18.30
C GLN A 133 -13.95 5.27 -18.18
N GLU A 134 -13.89 5.82 -16.96
CA GLU A 134 -13.64 7.25 -16.76
C GLU A 134 -12.17 7.58 -17.00
N PRO A 135 -11.86 8.71 -17.65
CA PRO A 135 -10.49 9.19 -17.83
C PRO A 135 -9.94 9.75 -16.50
N TRP A 136 -9.80 8.90 -15.49
CA TRP A 136 -9.28 9.28 -14.18
C TRP A 136 -7.86 9.89 -14.21
N PRO A 137 -6.96 9.56 -15.18
CA PRO A 137 -5.67 10.23 -15.28
C PRO A 137 -5.79 11.75 -15.47
N GLU A 138 -6.81 12.21 -16.19
CA GLU A 138 -7.08 13.63 -16.44
C GLU A 138 -7.55 14.37 -15.16
N LYS A 139 -8.08 13.63 -14.18
CA LYS A 139 -8.55 14.15 -12.88
C LYS A 139 -7.55 13.90 -11.75
N LEU A 140 -6.33 13.44 -12.08
CA LEU A 140 -5.36 13.02 -11.08
C LEU A 140 -4.87 14.20 -10.21
N ASP A 141 -4.87 15.41 -10.74
CA ASP A 141 -4.56 16.66 -10.05
C ASP A 141 -5.50 16.96 -8.87
N THR A 142 -6.74 16.49 -8.95
CA THR A 142 -7.74 16.61 -7.87
C THR A 142 -7.80 15.34 -7.01
N LEU A 143 -7.71 14.16 -7.64
CA LEU A 143 -7.88 12.88 -6.97
C LEU A 143 -6.71 12.54 -6.05
N LEU A 144 -5.48 12.81 -6.48
CA LEU A 144 -4.29 12.45 -5.71
C LEU A 144 -4.13 13.30 -4.45
N PRO A 145 -4.25 14.65 -4.47
CA PRO A 145 -4.26 15.45 -3.25
C PRO A 145 -5.33 15.00 -2.26
N ALA A 146 -6.55 14.67 -2.74
CA ALA A 146 -7.63 14.17 -1.89
C ALA A 146 -7.31 12.81 -1.23
N LEU A 147 -6.51 11.97 -1.88
CA LEU A 147 -6.02 10.70 -1.32
C LEU A 147 -4.89 10.92 -0.30
N LEU A 148 -4.01 11.90 -0.54
CA LEU A 148 -2.85 12.18 0.30
C LEU A 148 -3.23 12.97 1.56
N ALA A 149 -4.23 13.85 1.51
CA ALA A 149 -4.61 14.72 2.61
C ALA A 149 -4.91 13.99 3.94
N PRO A 150 -5.70 12.90 3.98
CA PRO A 150 -5.92 12.16 5.23
C PRO A 150 -4.64 11.50 5.77
N ILE A 151 -3.71 11.10 4.91
CA ILE A 151 -2.42 10.54 5.31
C ILE A 151 -1.54 11.64 5.91
N ALA A 152 -1.49 12.81 5.27
CA ALA A 152 -0.71 13.94 5.74
C ALA A 152 -1.20 14.42 7.12
N ALA A 153 -2.52 14.54 7.30
CA ALA A 153 -3.12 14.90 8.58
C ALA A 153 -2.84 13.89 9.70
N ALA A 154 -2.64 12.61 9.34
CA ALA A 154 -2.36 11.54 10.29
C ALA A 154 -0.86 11.26 10.50
N MET A 155 0.01 11.90 9.70
CA MET A 155 1.44 11.63 9.73
C MET A 155 2.07 12.15 11.03
N PRO A 156 2.79 11.29 11.76
CA PRO A 156 3.47 11.73 12.98
C PRO A 156 4.56 12.78 12.70
N PRO A 157 4.92 13.61 13.69
CA PRO A 157 5.94 14.63 13.51
C PRO A 157 7.31 14.04 13.19
N GLY A 158 8.13 14.80 12.45
CA GLY A 158 9.50 14.45 12.12
C GLY A 158 9.66 13.33 11.08
N CYS A 159 8.58 12.86 10.46
CA CYS A 159 8.65 11.89 9.38
C CYS A 159 9.24 12.49 8.12
N ARG A 160 10.12 11.75 7.46
CA ARG A 160 10.57 12.03 6.09
C ARG A 160 9.83 11.10 5.14
N VAL A 161 8.92 11.66 4.36
CA VAL A 161 8.04 10.88 3.50
C VAL A 161 8.53 10.90 2.07
N THR A 162 8.58 9.72 1.43
CA THR A 162 8.82 9.57 -0.01
C THR A 162 7.64 8.88 -0.66
N LEU A 163 7.05 9.51 -1.66
CA LEU A 163 5.99 8.95 -2.49
C LEU A 163 6.57 8.28 -3.73
N LEU A 164 6.25 7.02 -3.94
CA LEU A 164 6.66 6.25 -5.11
C LEU A 164 5.52 6.15 -6.13
N GLY A 165 5.85 6.40 -7.40
CA GLY A 165 4.94 6.20 -8.53
C GLY A 165 5.56 5.35 -9.63
N ASP A 166 4.75 4.52 -10.29
CA ASP A 166 5.20 3.73 -11.43
C ASP A 166 5.10 4.49 -12.76
N ARG A 167 5.39 3.80 -13.86
CA ARG A 167 5.35 4.37 -15.21
C ARG A 167 3.98 4.89 -15.63
N GLY A 168 2.91 4.28 -15.11
CA GLY A 168 1.54 4.64 -15.46
C GLY A 168 1.05 5.93 -14.80
N VAL A 169 1.75 6.38 -13.75
CA VAL A 169 1.38 7.58 -12.98
C VAL A 169 2.51 8.60 -12.90
N ALA A 170 3.65 8.31 -13.53
CA ALA A 170 4.79 9.22 -13.53
C ALA A 170 4.47 10.50 -14.31
N GLY A 171 4.55 11.63 -13.63
CA GLY A 171 4.25 12.92 -14.22
C GLY A 171 4.37 14.06 -13.22
N PRO A 172 4.22 15.30 -13.70
CA PRO A 172 4.29 16.49 -12.84
C PRO A 172 3.22 16.47 -11.73
N THR A 173 2.05 15.92 -11.99
CA THR A 173 0.95 15.82 -11.02
C THR A 173 1.35 15.12 -9.72
N LEU A 174 2.23 14.11 -9.82
CA LEU A 174 2.75 13.41 -8.62
C LEU A 174 3.62 14.34 -7.76
N LEU A 175 4.41 15.20 -8.39
CA LEU A 175 5.23 16.21 -7.73
C LEU A 175 4.35 17.29 -7.11
N ASP A 176 3.43 17.83 -7.89
CA ASP A 176 2.56 18.93 -7.51
C ASP A 176 1.64 18.55 -6.34
N ALA A 177 1.29 17.27 -6.21
CA ALA A 177 0.53 16.76 -5.07
C ALA A 177 1.40 16.51 -3.81
N ALA A 178 2.66 16.14 -3.97
CA ALA A 178 3.55 15.79 -2.84
C ALA A 178 4.32 16.99 -2.27
N GLN A 179 4.76 17.92 -3.11
CA GLN A 179 5.56 19.07 -2.71
C GLN A 179 4.89 19.98 -1.66
N PRO A 180 3.59 20.34 -1.74
CA PRO A 180 2.92 21.14 -0.71
C PRO A 180 2.90 20.46 0.66
N LEU A 181 3.05 19.13 0.70
CA LEU A 181 3.12 18.33 1.93
C LEU A 181 4.56 18.20 2.47
N GLY A 182 5.56 18.77 1.79
CA GLY A 182 6.97 18.59 2.12
C GLY A 182 7.50 17.18 1.85
N TRP A 183 6.85 16.43 0.97
CA TRP A 183 7.19 15.03 0.68
C TRP A 183 8.10 14.92 -0.55
N ASP A 184 9.02 13.99 -0.46
CA ASP A 184 9.86 13.59 -1.59
C ASP A 184 9.12 12.66 -2.54
N VAL A 185 9.55 12.65 -3.80
CA VAL A 185 9.00 11.79 -4.85
C VAL A 185 10.11 10.99 -5.52
N VAL A 186 9.83 9.72 -5.79
CA VAL A 186 10.61 8.90 -6.71
C VAL A 186 9.65 8.22 -7.67
N MET A 187 9.79 8.48 -8.96
CA MET A 187 8.94 7.89 -9.98
C MET A 187 9.74 7.26 -11.10
N ARG A 188 9.20 6.20 -11.69
CA ARG A 188 9.76 5.60 -12.89
C ARG A 188 9.12 6.22 -14.12
N LEU A 189 9.94 6.84 -14.94
CA LEU A 189 9.49 7.47 -16.19
C LEU A 189 9.13 6.42 -17.24
N ASN A 190 8.10 6.72 -18.02
CA ASN A 190 7.77 5.98 -19.23
C ASN A 190 8.57 6.60 -20.39
N VAL A 191 9.66 5.97 -20.77
CA VAL A 191 10.55 6.45 -21.83
C VAL A 191 10.79 5.33 -22.83
N GLY A 192 10.65 5.66 -24.10
CA GLY A 192 10.88 4.81 -25.24
C GLY A 192 11.14 5.65 -26.46
N ALA A 193 11.40 5.03 -27.60
CA ALA A 193 11.67 5.75 -28.86
C ALA A 193 10.52 6.68 -29.30
N SER A 194 9.27 6.29 -28.97
CA SER A 194 8.05 7.07 -29.28
C SER A 194 7.61 8.03 -28.16
N GLN A 195 8.17 7.89 -26.96
CA GLN A 195 7.78 8.66 -25.77
C GLN A 195 9.03 9.23 -25.12
N THR A 196 9.54 10.30 -25.67
CA THR A 196 10.79 10.91 -25.22
C THR A 196 10.52 12.18 -24.45
N HIS A 197 10.82 12.16 -23.16
CA HIS A 197 10.89 13.38 -22.37
C HIS A 197 12.12 14.20 -22.80
N ARG A 198 11.93 15.50 -22.90
CA ARG A 198 13.08 16.39 -23.00
C ARG A 198 13.61 16.68 -21.61
N VAL A 199 14.93 16.68 -21.48
CA VAL A 199 15.63 16.97 -20.23
C VAL A 199 16.63 18.08 -20.45
N ARG A 200 16.95 18.81 -19.38
CA ARG A 200 18.00 19.79 -19.33
C ARG A 200 18.91 19.43 -18.16
N LEU A 201 20.08 18.88 -18.46
CA LEU A 201 21.06 18.56 -17.44
C LEU A 201 21.83 19.82 -17.03
N ARG A 202 22.23 19.90 -15.75
CA ARG A 202 23.04 20.99 -15.25
C ARG A 202 24.50 20.73 -15.58
N PRO A 203 25.24 21.69 -16.22
CA PRO A 203 26.67 21.57 -16.45
C PRO A 203 27.41 21.50 -15.09
N GLY A 204 28.39 20.60 -14.96
CA GLY A 204 29.28 20.53 -13.80
C GLY A 204 28.74 19.82 -12.55
N GLU A 205 27.42 19.57 -12.44
CA GLU A 205 26.86 18.73 -11.38
C GLU A 205 26.76 17.27 -11.85
N HIS A 206 27.90 16.65 -12.12
CA HIS A 206 27.95 15.29 -12.64
C HIS A 206 27.88 14.29 -11.50
N GLY A 207 26.87 13.44 -11.54
CA GLY A 207 26.81 12.23 -10.71
C GLY A 207 27.74 11.15 -11.27
N VAL A 208 27.81 10.03 -10.59
CA VAL A 208 28.60 8.86 -11.02
C VAL A 208 28.21 8.44 -12.45
N GLY A 209 29.19 8.40 -13.35
CA GLY A 209 29.02 7.95 -14.74
C GLY A 209 28.56 9.03 -15.74
N THR A 210 28.67 10.33 -15.40
CA THR A 210 28.15 11.42 -16.23
C THR A 210 29.22 12.33 -16.81
N ASP A 211 30.50 12.03 -16.64
CA ASP A 211 31.60 12.90 -17.05
C ASP A 211 31.62 13.26 -18.55
N ALA A 212 30.96 12.47 -19.38
CA ALA A 212 30.83 12.70 -20.82
C ALA A 212 29.41 13.17 -21.25
N MET A 213 28.53 13.53 -20.31
CA MET A 213 27.16 13.91 -20.66
C MET A 213 27.09 15.34 -21.18
N PRO A 214 26.53 15.56 -22.38
CA PRO A 214 26.36 16.90 -22.92
C PRO A 214 25.37 17.70 -22.06
N GLY A 215 25.74 18.93 -21.74
CA GLY A 215 24.83 19.89 -21.12
C GLY A 215 23.75 20.36 -22.11
N GLY A 216 22.73 21.07 -21.58
CA GLY A 216 21.65 21.62 -22.41
C GLY A 216 20.41 20.76 -22.53
N GLU A 217 19.52 21.15 -23.43
CA GLU A 217 18.24 20.49 -23.65
C GLU A 217 18.34 19.39 -24.71
N GLN A 218 18.02 18.15 -24.32
CA GLN A 218 18.11 17.00 -25.23
C GLN A 218 17.04 15.94 -24.92
N PRO A 219 16.78 15.02 -25.85
CA PRO A 219 15.89 13.89 -25.59
C PRO A 219 16.48 12.95 -24.52
N LEU A 220 15.68 12.57 -23.51
CA LEU A 220 16.12 11.65 -22.46
C LEU A 220 16.48 10.27 -23.01
N TRP A 221 15.80 9.84 -24.08
CA TRP A 221 16.06 8.53 -24.71
C TRP A 221 17.48 8.42 -25.27
N ASP A 222 17.99 9.49 -25.88
CA ASP A 222 19.34 9.52 -26.42
C ASP A 222 20.40 9.36 -25.34
N LEU A 223 20.18 10.03 -24.19
CA LEU A 223 21.04 9.88 -23.01
C LEU A 223 21.00 8.47 -22.42
N VAL A 224 19.86 7.80 -22.45
CA VAL A 224 19.72 6.41 -21.97
C VAL A 224 20.50 5.45 -22.87
N GLY A 225 20.53 5.71 -24.17
CA GLY A 225 21.27 4.92 -25.16
C GLY A 225 22.78 5.13 -25.11
N ALA A 226 23.22 6.36 -24.86
CA ALA A 226 24.61 6.76 -24.93
C ALA A 226 25.53 6.12 -23.87
N VAL A 227 24.99 5.70 -22.72
CA VAL A 227 25.78 5.19 -21.59
C VAL A 227 25.46 3.73 -21.31
N ARG A 228 26.46 2.85 -21.38
CA ARG A 228 26.32 1.41 -21.08
C ARG A 228 26.14 1.12 -19.59
N SER A 229 26.76 1.89 -18.72
CA SER A 229 26.61 1.83 -17.26
C SER A 229 25.41 2.65 -16.78
N GLY A 230 24.97 2.44 -15.55
CA GLY A 230 23.99 3.33 -14.92
C GLY A 230 24.62 4.69 -14.62
N TRP A 231 23.81 5.75 -14.64
CA TRP A 231 24.25 7.10 -14.32
C TRP A 231 23.18 7.87 -13.50
N SER A 232 23.61 8.98 -12.90
CA SER A 232 22.72 9.90 -12.20
C SER A 232 23.21 11.34 -12.35
N ALA A 233 22.29 12.26 -12.61
CA ALA A 233 22.59 13.68 -12.75
C ALA A 233 21.46 14.56 -12.25
N ALA A 234 21.78 15.78 -11.79
CA ALA A 234 20.79 16.83 -11.55
C ALA A 234 20.31 17.41 -12.88
N GLY A 235 19.03 17.80 -12.92
CA GLY A 235 18.46 18.35 -14.15
C GLY A 235 17.01 18.73 -14.03
N GLN A 236 16.42 19.06 -15.18
CA GLN A 236 15.01 19.43 -15.30
C GLN A 236 14.32 18.52 -16.31
N ILE A 237 13.03 18.23 -16.06
CA ILE A 237 12.18 17.40 -16.93
C ILE A 237 10.77 17.98 -17.01
N PHE A 238 9.92 17.42 -17.83
CA PHE A 238 8.50 17.80 -18.03
C PHE A 238 8.30 19.16 -18.70
N LYS A 239 9.10 19.47 -19.75
CA LYS A 239 9.04 20.73 -20.50
C LYS A 239 7.60 21.18 -20.82
N GLY A 240 6.76 20.29 -21.34
CA GLY A 240 5.40 20.61 -21.77
C GLY A 240 4.43 21.01 -20.65
N ALA A 241 4.72 20.63 -19.39
CA ALA A 241 3.92 20.99 -18.22
C ALA A 241 4.68 21.98 -17.28
N GLY A 242 5.71 22.63 -17.82
CA GLY A 242 6.66 23.44 -17.04
C GLY A 242 7.78 22.61 -16.45
N TRP A 243 9.00 23.12 -16.54
CA TRP A 243 10.20 22.43 -16.08
C TRP A 243 10.12 22.13 -14.57
N ARG A 244 10.40 20.88 -14.20
CA ARG A 244 10.54 20.44 -12.80
C ARG A 244 11.97 20.04 -12.52
N THR A 245 12.58 20.68 -11.53
CA THR A 245 13.97 20.41 -11.10
C THR A 245 14.03 19.19 -10.19
N GLY A 246 15.04 18.34 -10.39
CA GLY A 246 15.29 17.15 -9.59
C GLY A 246 16.50 16.37 -10.09
N PHE A 247 16.50 15.08 -9.88
CA PHE A 247 17.59 14.18 -10.23
C PHE A 247 17.08 13.06 -11.12
N LEU A 248 17.80 12.81 -12.19
CA LEU A 248 17.58 11.67 -13.07
C LEU A 248 18.55 10.55 -12.67
N THR A 249 18.06 9.31 -12.69
CA THR A 249 18.89 8.12 -12.46
C THR A 249 18.51 7.07 -13.50
N VAL A 250 19.48 6.64 -14.27
CA VAL A 250 19.37 5.48 -15.15
C VAL A 250 20.05 4.30 -14.48
N ALA A 251 19.32 3.24 -14.25
CA ALA A 251 19.84 2.03 -13.61
C ALA A 251 19.61 0.81 -14.50
N ARG A 252 20.73 0.19 -14.91
CA ARG A 252 20.71 -1.10 -15.59
C ARG A 252 20.82 -2.21 -14.55
N ARG A 253 19.88 -3.13 -14.57
CA ARG A 253 19.85 -4.27 -13.64
C ARG A 253 19.87 -5.55 -14.43
N THR A 254 20.70 -6.49 -14.00
CA THR A 254 20.74 -7.86 -14.55
C THR A 254 19.34 -8.47 -14.48
N GLY A 255 18.90 -9.10 -15.58
CA GLY A 255 17.59 -9.74 -15.68
C GLY A 255 16.41 -8.81 -16.05
N LEU A 256 16.65 -7.51 -16.27
CA LEU A 256 15.63 -6.61 -16.80
C LEU A 256 15.90 -6.32 -18.28
N ALA A 257 14.88 -6.45 -19.12
CA ALA A 257 14.96 -6.16 -20.55
C ALA A 257 15.22 -4.67 -20.87
N ALA A 258 14.81 -3.76 -19.98
CA ALA A 258 15.00 -2.32 -20.14
C ALA A 258 15.49 -1.67 -18.85
N PRO A 259 16.30 -0.60 -18.94
CA PRO A 259 16.78 0.11 -17.77
C PRO A 259 15.62 0.76 -16.99
N TRP A 260 15.83 0.97 -15.70
CA TRP A 260 14.97 1.85 -14.94
C TRP A 260 15.43 3.28 -15.11
N ILE A 261 14.52 4.14 -15.50
CA ILE A 261 14.73 5.57 -15.65
C ILE A 261 13.89 6.22 -14.56
N LEU A 262 14.56 6.73 -13.54
CA LEU A 262 13.91 7.30 -12.37
C LEU A 262 14.09 8.81 -12.35
N PHE A 263 13.06 9.53 -11.98
CA PHE A 263 13.13 10.91 -11.54
C PHE A 263 12.90 10.97 -10.04
N SER A 264 13.66 11.82 -9.33
CA SER A 264 13.53 11.99 -7.88
C SER A 264 13.77 13.44 -7.47
N THR A 265 13.11 13.87 -6.39
CA THR A 265 13.32 15.20 -5.77
C THR A 265 14.60 15.26 -4.94
N ARG A 266 15.15 14.12 -4.56
CA ARG A 266 16.41 13.98 -3.81
C ARG A 266 17.53 13.45 -4.69
N PRO A 267 18.81 13.65 -4.31
CA PRO A 267 19.95 13.15 -5.05
C PRO A 267 19.80 11.69 -5.49
N GLY A 268 20.11 11.45 -6.76
CA GLY A 268 19.89 10.19 -7.45
C GLY A 268 20.84 9.05 -7.02
N GLY A 269 21.02 8.08 -7.93
CA GLY A 269 21.93 6.97 -7.78
C GLY A 269 21.35 5.75 -7.06
N ARG A 270 22.23 4.89 -6.53
CA ARG A 270 21.88 3.59 -5.96
C ARG A 270 20.82 3.65 -4.84
N ALA A 271 20.84 4.72 -4.05
CA ALA A 271 19.86 4.91 -2.96
C ALA A 271 18.44 5.02 -3.51
N ARG A 272 18.24 5.80 -4.58
CA ARG A 272 16.91 5.96 -5.22
C ARG A 272 16.45 4.68 -5.91
N VAL A 273 17.40 3.95 -6.52
CA VAL A 273 17.08 2.63 -7.11
C VAL A 273 16.58 1.64 -6.05
N ARG A 274 17.23 1.59 -4.89
CA ARG A 274 16.81 0.72 -3.77
C ARG A 274 15.46 1.16 -3.18
N GLU A 275 15.24 2.46 -3.09
CA GLU A 275 13.97 3.03 -2.60
C GLU A 275 12.83 2.70 -3.56
N TYR A 276 13.02 2.95 -4.85
CA TYR A 276 12.04 2.63 -5.88
C TYR A 276 11.75 1.12 -5.97
N ALA A 277 12.74 0.26 -5.76
CA ALA A 277 12.54 -1.19 -5.76
C ALA A 277 11.50 -1.67 -4.73
N GLN A 278 11.21 -0.86 -3.71
CA GLN A 278 10.19 -1.17 -2.72
C GLN A 278 8.76 -1.09 -3.28
N ARG A 279 8.58 -0.36 -4.40
CA ARG A 279 7.29 -0.27 -5.10
C ARG A 279 6.76 -1.66 -5.47
N GLY A 280 7.61 -2.55 -5.98
CA GLY A 280 7.19 -3.92 -6.33
C GLY A 280 6.58 -4.75 -5.19
N ARG A 281 6.67 -4.28 -3.94
CA ARG A 281 6.02 -4.93 -2.80
C ARG A 281 4.49 -4.78 -2.82
N VAL A 282 3.96 -3.84 -3.60
CA VAL A 282 2.52 -3.67 -3.80
C VAL A 282 1.92 -4.88 -4.51
N ASP A 283 2.64 -5.45 -5.47
CA ASP A 283 2.20 -6.63 -6.23
C ASP A 283 1.99 -7.84 -5.30
N ALA A 284 2.85 -7.97 -4.28
CA ALA A 284 2.72 -9.02 -3.28
C ALA A 284 1.48 -8.81 -2.37
N THR A 285 1.11 -7.56 -2.07
CA THR A 285 -0.11 -7.25 -1.30
C THR A 285 -1.36 -7.50 -2.11
N PHE A 286 -1.37 -7.09 -3.38
CA PHE A 286 -2.49 -7.39 -4.27
C PHE A 286 -2.57 -8.89 -4.61
N GLY A 287 -1.45 -9.60 -4.69
CA GLY A 287 -1.43 -11.06 -4.80
C GLY A 287 -2.11 -11.76 -3.62
N ASP A 288 -1.88 -11.27 -2.39
CA ASP A 288 -2.60 -11.74 -1.20
C ASP A 288 -4.11 -11.40 -1.27
N GLY A 289 -4.49 -10.26 -1.86
CA GLY A 289 -5.89 -9.81 -1.93
C GLY A 289 -6.70 -10.40 -3.08
N LYS A 290 -6.10 -10.57 -4.25
CA LYS A 290 -6.77 -11.00 -5.49
C LYS A 290 -6.99 -12.52 -5.53
N ARG A 291 -6.97 -13.12 -6.73
CA ARG A 291 -7.36 -14.54 -6.98
C ARG A 291 -6.59 -15.57 -6.17
N ARG A 292 -5.30 -15.34 -5.91
CA ARG A 292 -4.42 -16.30 -5.20
C ARG A 292 -4.51 -16.24 -3.68
N GLY A 293 -5.25 -15.27 -3.13
CA GLY A 293 -5.38 -15.07 -1.69
C GLY A 293 -6.85 -14.92 -1.27
N TRP A 294 -7.26 -13.74 -0.84
CA TRP A 294 -8.58 -13.48 -0.23
C TRP A 294 -9.75 -13.48 -1.22
N GLY A 295 -9.48 -13.47 -2.53
CA GLY A 295 -10.49 -13.57 -3.56
C GLY A 295 -11.36 -12.32 -3.71
N LEU A 296 -10.77 -11.12 -3.62
CA LEU A 296 -11.48 -9.85 -3.78
C LEU A 296 -12.28 -9.81 -5.09
N GLU A 297 -11.69 -10.22 -6.20
CA GLU A 297 -12.35 -10.25 -7.51
C GLU A 297 -13.48 -11.28 -7.57
N GLN A 298 -13.46 -12.29 -6.69
CA GLN A 298 -14.47 -13.33 -6.57
C GLN A 298 -15.55 -13.00 -5.53
N SER A 299 -15.54 -11.77 -4.98
CA SER A 299 -16.56 -11.32 -4.02
C SER A 299 -17.92 -11.13 -4.67
N HIS A 300 -17.97 -10.97 -6.00
CA HIS A 300 -19.15 -10.60 -6.78
C HIS A 300 -19.80 -9.28 -6.35
N VAL A 301 -19.10 -8.44 -5.60
CA VAL A 301 -19.54 -7.11 -5.19
C VAL A 301 -19.23 -6.13 -6.32
N ARG A 302 -20.27 -5.55 -6.95
CA ARG A 302 -20.14 -4.65 -8.11
C ARG A 302 -20.48 -3.20 -7.78
N ALA A 303 -21.43 -2.96 -6.86
CA ALA A 303 -21.82 -1.60 -6.48
C ALA A 303 -20.67 -0.90 -5.74
N ALA A 304 -20.32 0.31 -6.16
CA ALA A 304 -19.21 1.09 -5.62
C ALA A 304 -19.23 1.19 -4.10
N GLY A 305 -20.35 1.62 -3.51
CA GLY A 305 -20.47 1.77 -2.07
C GLY A 305 -20.36 0.44 -1.30
N HIS A 306 -20.81 -0.68 -1.88
CA HIS A 306 -20.61 -2.00 -1.27
C HIS A 306 -19.14 -2.44 -1.35
N LEU A 307 -18.48 -2.19 -2.49
CA LEU A 307 -17.07 -2.50 -2.69
C LEU A 307 -16.19 -1.67 -1.76
N ASP A 308 -16.48 -0.39 -1.62
CA ASP A 308 -15.77 0.52 -0.73
C ASP A 308 -15.80 0.02 0.74
N ARG A 309 -16.98 -0.42 1.22
CA ARG A 309 -17.12 -1.01 2.55
C ARG A 309 -16.47 -2.40 2.66
N LEU A 310 -16.44 -3.17 1.60
CA LEU A 310 -15.71 -4.43 1.56
C LEU A 310 -14.19 -4.20 1.68
N LEU A 311 -13.66 -3.21 0.97
CA LEU A 311 -12.26 -2.78 1.07
C LEU A 311 -11.93 -2.29 2.47
N LEU A 312 -12.79 -1.48 3.09
CA LEU A 312 -12.64 -1.05 4.48
C LEU A 312 -12.43 -2.24 5.43
N VAL A 313 -13.30 -3.25 5.35
CA VAL A 313 -13.22 -4.44 6.20
C VAL A 313 -11.95 -5.26 5.89
N TRP A 314 -11.63 -5.43 4.61
CA TRP A 314 -10.44 -6.17 4.18
C TRP A 314 -9.15 -5.47 4.62
N HIS A 315 -9.05 -4.15 4.48
CA HIS A 315 -7.88 -3.39 4.90
C HIS A 315 -7.66 -3.49 6.41
N LEU A 316 -8.72 -3.42 7.20
CA LEU A 316 -8.63 -3.60 8.66
C LEU A 316 -8.11 -5.00 9.02
N ALA A 317 -8.66 -6.04 8.39
CA ALA A 317 -8.20 -7.41 8.60
C ALA A 317 -6.75 -7.62 8.14
N LEU A 318 -6.36 -7.01 7.00
CA LEU A 318 -5.00 -7.07 6.46
C LEU A 318 -3.97 -6.45 7.41
N TRP A 319 -4.25 -5.25 7.95
CA TRP A 319 -3.40 -4.59 8.94
C TRP A 319 -3.21 -5.45 10.18
N TRP A 320 -4.29 -5.98 10.73
CA TRP A 320 -4.22 -6.84 11.90
C TRP A 320 -3.43 -8.13 11.64
N LEU A 321 -3.76 -8.86 10.60
CA LEU A 321 -3.06 -10.09 10.27
C LEU A 321 -1.60 -9.86 9.92
N HIS A 322 -1.25 -8.75 9.26
CA HIS A 322 0.16 -8.45 9.01
C HIS A 322 0.92 -8.22 10.34
N ALA A 323 0.35 -7.45 11.29
CA ALA A 323 0.93 -7.25 12.61
C ALA A 323 1.09 -8.58 13.36
N LEU A 324 0.04 -9.40 13.34
CA LEU A 324 0.02 -10.72 13.98
C LEU A 324 1.09 -11.66 13.41
N GLY A 325 1.17 -11.77 12.09
CA GLY A 325 2.17 -12.60 11.42
C GLY A 325 3.61 -12.15 11.69
N ARG A 326 3.83 -10.84 11.79
CA ARG A 326 5.13 -10.30 12.23
C ARG A 326 5.48 -10.72 13.65
N GLN A 327 4.50 -10.75 14.56
CA GLN A 327 4.71 -11.20 15.92
C GLN A 327 5.00 -12.71 15.99
N VAL A 328 4.32 -13.53 15.19
CA VAL A 328 4.61 -14.97 15.06
C VAL A 328 6.06 -15.19 14.62
N ILE A 329 6.52 -14.42 13.61
CA ILE A 329 7.91 -14.47 13.13
C ILE A 329 8.88 -14.04 14.23
N LYS A 330 8.59 -12.93 14.93
CA LYS A 330 9.45 -12.43 16.03
C LYS A 330 9.61 -13.43 17.17
N ARG A 331 8.58 -14.25 17.43
CA ARG A 331 8.60 -15.31 18.44
C ARG A 331 9.27 -16.61 17.98
N GLY A 332 9.81 -16.65 16.77
CA GLY A 332 10.43 -17.87 16.21
C GLY A 332 9.43 -18.97 15.82
N ALA A 333 8.11 -18.69 15.91
CA ALA A 333 7.07 -19.71 15.69
C ALA A 333 6.74 -19.97 14.21
N ARG A 334 7.47 -19.35 13.25
CA ARG A 334 7.22 -19.55 11.82
C ARG A 334 7.35 -21.00 11.39
N THR A 335 8.34 -21.71 11.91
CA THR A 335 8.64 -23.12 11.55
C THR A 335 7.51 -24.10 11.91
N GLN A 336 6.55 -23.68 12.73
CA GLN A 336 5.37 -24.49 13.05
C GLN A 336 4.34 -24.52 11.89
N PHE A 337 4.47 -23.62 10.90
CA PHE A 337 3.48 -23.40 9.82
C PHE A 337 4.11 -23.34 8.43
N ASP A 338 5.42 -23.18 8.33
CA ASP A 338 6.13 -22.95 7.10
C ASP A 338 7.43 -23.76 7.09
N ARG A 339 7.88 -24.15 5.92
CA ARG A 339 9.12 -24.90 5.75
C ARG A 339 10.33 -24.08 6.22
N THR A 340 11.37 -24.76 6.68
CA THR A 340 12.62 -24.13 7.11
C THR A 340 13.54 -23.78 5.95
N ASP A 341 13.54 -24.62 4.91
CA ASP A 341 14.35 -24.52 3.71
C ASP A 341 13.79 -23.51 2.67
N ARG A 342 12.47 -23.38 2.61
CA ARG A 342 11.78 -22.53 1.67
C ARG A 342 10.62 -21.78 2.33
N ARG A 343 10.56 -20.46 2.10
CA ARG A 343 9.51 -19.61 2.69
C ARG A 343 8.35 -19.44 1.72
N ASP A 344 7.40 -20.37 1.73
CA ASP A 344 6.26 -20.40 0.82
C ASP A 344 5.05 -19.63 1.35
N VAL A 345 4.94 -19.51 2.67
CA VAL A 345 3.78 -18.90 3.33
C VAL A 345 3.98 -17.39 3.51
N SER A 346 3.03 -16.59 3.00
CA SER A 346 3.04 -15.13 3.21
C SER A 346 2.81 -14.78 4.68
N VAL A 347 3.26 -13.59 5.11
CA VAL A 347 3.10 -13.13 6.49
C VAL A 347 1.62 -13.09 6.90
N VAL A 348 0.74 -12.70 5.99
CA VAL A 348 -0.70 -12.62 6.24
C VAL A 348 -1.32 -14.02 6.33
N HIS A 349 -0.91 -14.92 5.45
CA HIS A 349 -1.36 -16.32 5.49
C HIS A 349 -0.87 -17.04 6.76
N LEU A 350 0.41 -16.84 7.13
CA LEU A 350 0.99 -17.33 8.37
C LEU A 350 0.18 -16.89 9.60
N ALA A 351 -0.23 -15.62 9.61
CA ALA A 351 -1.09 -15.08 10.67
C ALA A 351 -2.46 -15.78 10.71
N GLY A 352 -3.05 -16.05 9.55
CA GLY A 352 -4.31 -16.78 9.45
C GLY A 352 -4.22 -18.19 10.03
N LEU A 353 -3.17 -18.95 9.66
CA LEU A 353 -2.91 -20.29 10.19
C LEU A 353 -2.69 -20.26 11.72
N TRP A 354 -1.89 -19.32 12.19
CA TRP A 354 -1.66 -19.15 13.62
C TRP A 354 -2.93 -18.75 14.37
N LEU A 355 -3.76 -17.88 13.79
CA LEU A 355 -5.05 -17.47 14.33
C LEU A 355 -5.99 -18.67 14.50
N LEU A 356 -6.10 -19.52 13.48
CA LEU A 356 -6.91 -20.75 13.54
C LEU A 356 -6.45 -21.65 14.68
N ARG A 357 -5.14 -21.89 14.79
CA ARG A 357 -4.57 -22.68 15.89
C ARG A 357 -4.81 -22.07 17.27
N CYS A 358 -4.82 -20.76 17.41
CA CYS A 358 -5.22 -20.10 18.65
C CYS A 358 -6.67 -20.41 19.02
N PHE A 359 -7.58 -20.35 18.06
CA PHE A 359 -8.98 -20.66 18.30
C PHE A 359 -9.22 -22.13 18.67
N GLU A 360 -8.55 -23.06 17.96
CA GLU A 360 -8.62 -24.49 18.25
C GLU A 360 -8.08 -24.82 19.65
N GLY A 361 -6.96 -24.19 20.03
CA GLY A 361 -6.35 -24.35 21.34
C GLY A 361 -6.97 -23.51 22.46
N GLY A 362 -8.12 -22.88 22.25
CA GLY A 362 -8.81 -22.09 23.28
C GLY A 362 -8.07 -20.81 23.70
N ARG A 363 -7.09 -20.32 22.90
CA ARG A 363 -6.28 -19.16 23.24
C ARG A 363 -6.76 -17.90 22.54
N CYS A 364 -6.76 -16.78 23.27
CA CYS A 364 -7.01 -15.46 22.68
C CYS A 364 -5.78 -14.97 21.90
N PRO A 365 -5.90 -14.68 20.59
CA PRO A 365 -4.83 -14.04 19.84
C PRO A 365 -4.66 -12.60 20.30
N PRO A 366 -3.42 -12.06 20.27
CA PRO A 366 -3.20 -10.65 20.59
C PRO A 366 -3.86 -9.75 19.51
N LEU A 367 -4.52 -8.71 19.99
CA LEU A 367 -5.17 -7.72 19.17
C LEU A 367 -4.15 -6.60 18.88
N LEU A 368 -3.42 -6.72 17.79
CA LEU A 368 -2.33 -5.84 17.44
C LEU A 368 -2.63 -5.06 16.16
N PHE A 369 -2.50 -3.74 16.24
CA PHE A 369 -2.45 -2.86 15.07
C PHE A 369 -1.09 -2.19 14.88
N ARG A 370 -0.21 -2.28 15.90
CA ARG A 370 1.08 -1.60 15.88
C ARG A 370 2.09 -2.38 15.04
N HIS A 371 2.64 -1.73 14.05
CA HIS A 371 3.80 -2.20 13.34
C HIS A 371 5.04 -1.47 13.86
N THR A 372 6.10 -2.20 14.13
CA THR A 372 7.40 -1.59 14.32
C THR A 372 7.97 -1.32 12.92
N PRO A 373 8.23 -0.08 12.55
CA PRO A 373 8.93 0.21 11.31
C PRO A 373 10.24 -0.56 11.32
N THR A 374 10.55 -1.27 10.25
CA THR A 374 11.93 -1.71 10.04
C THR A 374 12.72 -0.47 9.77
N GLY A 375 13.61 -0.11 10.70
CA GLY A 375 14.63 0.86 10.38
C GLY A 375 15.33 0.40 9.11
N TRP A 376 15.19 1.15 8.05
CA TRP A 376 16.04 1.05 6.90
C TRP A 376 17.34 1.76 7.31
N HIS A 377 18.11 1.07 8.15
CA HIS A 377 19.50 1.45 8.29
C HIS A 377 20.10 1.24 6.91
N ALA A 378 20.47 2.31 6.24
CA ALA A 378 21.56 2.26 5.31
C ALA A 378 22.69 1.57 6.11
N ARG A 379 22.80 0.25 6.00
CA ARG A 379 24.01 -0.41 6.46
C ARG A 379 25.08 0.24 5.61
N GLY A 380 25.83 1.12 6.30
CA GLY A 380 27.05 1.62 5.74
C GLY A 380 27.80 0.44 5.20
N THR A 381 28.29 0.62 4.03
CA THR A 381 29.33 -0.19 3.39
C THR A 381 30.48 -0.50 4.33
N PRO A 382 31.16 -1.66 4.17
CA PRO A 382 32.46 -1.47 3.60
C PRO A 382 32.43 -1.49 2.10
#